data_23ce7c58bcda0c2873e05c93d90e5def
#
_entry.id   23ce7c58bcda0c2873e05c93d90e5def
#
_cell.length_a   1.000
_cell.length_b   1.000
_cell.length_c   1.000
_cell.angle_alpha   90.00
_cell.angle_beta   90.00
_cell.angle_gamma   90.00
#
_symmetry.space_group_name_H-M   'P 1'
#
loop_
_entity.id
_entity.type
_entity.pdbx_description
1 polymer ?
#
loop_
_entity_poly.entity_id
_entity_poly.type
_entity_poly.pdbx_seq_one_letter_code
_entity_poly.pdbx_strand_id
1 'polypeptide(L)'
;MEKILTVVVPTYNAEKYLRDNLESFEIPELMQDIEILIVNDGSTDHSLEIAREYAERYPDTYRVITKENGGHGSGINCGIECALGTYFKVVDADDWVGKEAFVSLVRTLKTSDADVVYSGFLWTYDNGET
;
A
#
# COMPACT_ATOMS: atom_id res chain seq x y z
N MET A 1 -2.59 4.34 -17.47
CA MET A 1 -3.23 3.05 -17.16
C MET A 1 -4.02 3.19 -15.87
N GLU A 2 -5.24 2.74 -15.90
CA GLU A 2 -6.13 2.88 -14.76
C GLU A 2 -5.88 1.79 -13.73
N LYS A 3 -5.78 2.20 -12.47
CA LYS A 3 -5.55 1.25 -11.37
C LYS A 3 -6.87 0.91 -10.70
N ILE A 4 -7.03 -0.33 -10.28
CA ILE A 4 -8.21 -0.79 -9.57
C ILE A 4 -8.15 -0.37 -8.10
N LEU A 5 -7.00 -0.60 -7.47
CA LEU A 5 -6.83 -0.36 -6.04
C LEU A 5 -5.53 0.39 -5.76
N THR A 6 -5.64 1.46 -4.99
CA THR A 6 -4.48 2.10 -4.40
C THR A 6 -4.36 1.64 -2.95
N VAL A 7 -3.22 1.09 -2.58
CA VAL A 7 -2.88 0.79 -1.19
C VAL A 7 -2.03 1.94 -0.68
N VAL A 8 -2.55 2.65 0.32
CA VAL A 8 -1.83 3.75 0.94
C VAL A 8 -1.04 3.18 2.12
N VAL A 9 0.27 3.37 2.10
CA VAL A 9 1.15 2.88 3.17
C VAL A 9 1.76 4.08 3.87
N PRO A 10 1.13 4.59 4.94
CA PRO A 10 1.71 5.67 5.70
C PRO A 10 2.96 5.16 6.42
N THR A 11 4.06 5.86 6.25
CA THR A 11 5.37 5.38 6.67
C THR A 11 6.11 6.43 7.48
N TYR A 12 6.46 6.09 8.71
CA TYR A 12 7.30 6.93 9.55
C TYR A 12 8.23 6.04 10.35
N ASN A 13 9.54 6.13 10.06
CA ASN A 13 10.57 5.36 10.76
C ASN A 13 10.22 3.88 10.88
N ALA A 14 9.91 3.26 9.74
CA ALA A 14 9.47 1.87 9.67
C ALA A 14 10.47 0.97 8.95
N GLU A 15 11.75 1.33 8.88
CA GLU A 15 12.73 0.55 8.12
C GLU A 15 12.78 -0.91 8.52
N LYS A 16 12.48 -1.20 9.78
CA LYS A 16 12.50 -2.55 10.32
C LYS A 16 11.42 -3.45 9.70
N TYR A 17 10.32 -2.87 9.27
CA TYR A 17 9.14 -3.63 8.80
C TYR A 17 8.79 -3.36 7.33
N LEU A 18 9.24 -2.24 6.78
CA LEU A 18 8.76 -1.77 5.49
C LEU A 18 9.05 -2.75 4.36
N ARG A 19 10.19 -3.41 4.39
CA ARG A 19 10.56 -4.35 3.34
C ARG A 19 9.57 -5.51 3.28
N ASP A 20 9.20 -6.07 4.43
CA ASP A 20 8.22 -7.15 4.48
C ASP A 20 6.84 -6.68 4.01
N ASN A 21 6.46 -5.46 4.38
CA ASN A 21 5.22 -4.86 3.92
C ASN A 21 5.20 -4.79 2.39
N LEU A 22 6.23 -4.19 1.80
CA LEU A 22 6.25 -3.96 0.36
C LEU A 22 6.38 -5.26 -0.44
N GLU A 23 7.12 -6.24 0.07
CA GLU A 23 7.21 -7.55 -0.58
C GLU A 23 5.88 -8.26 -0.63
N SER A 24 5.00 -8.03 0.35
CA SER A 24 3.70 -8.71 0.38
C SER A 24 2.82 -8.33 -0.80
N PHE A 25 3.11 -7.23 -1.48
CA PHE A 25 2.37 -6.78 -2.66
C PHE A 25 3.03 -7.20 -3.98
N GLU A 26 4.18 -7.86 -3.95
CA GLU A 26 4.84 -8.34 -5.15
C GLU A 26 4.13 -9.59 -5.67
N ILE A 27 2.98 -9.39 -6.25
CA ILE A 27 2.15 -10.46 -6.80
C ILE A 27 2.04 -10.22 -8.30
N PRO A 28 2.77 -10.97 -9.14
CA PRO A 28 2.88 -10.65 -10.57
C PRO A 28 1.54 -10.47 -11.28
N GLU A 29 0.55 -11.27 -10.93
CA GLU A 29 -0.76 -11.19 -11.57
C GLU A 29 -1.55 -9.92 -11.23
N LEU A 30 -1.12 -9.17 -10.22
CA LEU A 30 -1.81 -7.95 -9.78
C LEU A 30 -1.05 -6.66 -10.07
N MET A 31 0.21 -6.75 -10.48
CA MET A 31 1.10 -5.57 -10.53
C MET A 31 0.57 -4.43 -11.41
N GLN A 32 -0.22 -4.76 -12.42
CA GLN A 32 -0.79 -3.72 -13.28
C GLN A 32 -2.09 -3.15 -12.75
N ASP A 33 -2.76 -3.87 -11.87
CA ASP A 33 -4.05 -3.48 -11.33
C ASP A 33 -3.96 -2.66 -10.05
N ILE A 34 -2.82 -2.71 -9.36
CA ILE A 34 -2.65 -2.07 -8.06
C ILE A 34 -1.59 -0.98 -8.09
N GLU A 35 -1.77 -0.03 -7.20
CA GLU A 35 -0.81 1.01 -6.93
C GLU A 35 -0.48 0.97 -5.44
N ILE A 36 0.78 0.86 -5.10
CA ILE A 36 1.24 0.93 -3.71
C ILE A 36 1.84 2.31 -3.52
N LEU A 37 1.11 3.14 -2.79
CA LEU A 37 1.50 4.53 -2.59
C LEU A 37 2.11 4.67 -1.20
N ILE A 38 3.42 4.76 -1.16
CA ILE A 38 4.18 4.86 0.08
C ILE A 38 4.30 6.34 0.43
N VAL A 39 3.67 6.73 1.53
CA VAL A 39 3.71 8.13 1.97
C VAL A 39 4.73 8.23 3.11
N ASN A 40 5.90 8.74 2.78
CA ASN A 40 6.97 8.91 3.74
C ASN A 40 6.76 10.20 4.52
N ASP A 41 6.36 10.07 5.77
CA ASP A 41 6.00 11.19 6.65
C ASP A 41 7.21 11.71 7.44
N GLY A 42 8.23 12.12 6.72
CA GLY A 42 9.40 12.73 7.33
C GLY A 42 10.29 11.74 8.08
N SER A 43 10.41 10.49 7.59
CA SER A 43 11.26 9.49 8.25
C SER A 43 12.71 9.95 8.34
N THR A 44 13.35 9.64 9.46
CA THR A 44 14.76 9.95 9.70
C THR A 44 15.66 8.72 9.58
N ASP A 45 15.08 7.55 9.37
CA ASP A 45 15.79 6.29 9.17
C ASP A 45 15.91 5.98 7.67
N HIS A 46 16.11 4.70 7.31
CA HIS A 46 16.26 4.27 5.92
C HIS A 46 14.95 3.92 5.22
N SER A 47 13.81 4.29 5.81
CA SER A 47 12.49 4.00 5.21
C SER A 47 12.37 4.56 3.80
N LEU A 48 12.79 5.80 3.57
CA LEU A 48 12.69 6.41 2.25
C LEU A 48 13.53 5.66 1.23
N GLU A 49 14.72 5.22 1.61
CA GLU A 49 15.60 4.48 0.71
C GLU A 49 14.99 3.15 0.31
N ILE A 50 14.39 2.44 1.27
CA ILE A 50 13.70 1.18 0.99
C ILE A 50 12.52 1.42 0.04
N ALA A 51 11.72 2.45 0.31
CA ALA A 51 10.58 2.77 -0.53
C ALA A 51 11.01 3.08 -1.97
N ARG A 52 12.07 3.87 -2.12
CA ARG A 52 12.59 4.22 -3.45
C ARG A 52 13.12 3.00 -4.20
N GLU A 53 13.72 2.06 -3.49
CA GLU A 53 14.21 0.81 -4.10
C GLU A 53 13.08 0.07 -4.80
N TYR A 54 11.91 -0.03 -4.17
CA TYR A 54 10.74 -0.67 -4.77
C TYR A 54 10.15 0.15 -5.90
N ALA A 55 10.10 1.46 -5.74
CA ALA A 55 9.58 2.35 -6.79
C ALA A 55 10.45 2.32 -8.04
N GLU A 56 11.76 2.18 -7.88
CA GLU A 56 12.67 2.06 -9.02
C GLU A 56 12.56 0.70 -9.70
N ARG A 57 12.35 -0.36 -8.91
CA ARG A 57 12.24 -1.71 -9.45
C ARG A 57 10.90 -1.92 -10.17
N TYR A 58 9.83 -1.35 -9.65
CA TYR A 58 8.48 -1.51 -10.19
C TYR A 58 7.78 -0.15 -10.28
N PRO A 59 8.22 0.73 -11.19
CA PRO A 59 7.70 2.11 -11.24
C PRO A 59 6.23 2.22 -11.60
N ASP A 60 5.66 1.21 -12.22
CA ASP A 60 4.23 1.24 -12.56
C ASP A 60 3.35 0.79 -11.40
N THR A 61 3.94 0.24 -10.35
CA THR A 61 3.19 -0.29 -9.22
C THR A 61 3.47 0.47 -7.93
N TYR A 62 4.73 0.73 -7.61
CA TYR A 62 5.11 1.41 -6.38
C TYR A 62 5.44 2.86 -6.65
N ARG A 63 4.90 3.74 -5.84
CA ARG A 63 5.14 5.18 -5.96
C ARG A 63 5.40 5.75 -4.57
N VAL A 64 6.34 6.68 -4.45
CA VAL A 64 6.73 7.27 -3.17
C VAL A 64 6.38 8.75 -3.17
N ILE A 65 5.77 9.18 -2.09
CA ILE A 65 5.54 10.60 -1.82
C ILE A 65 6.23 10.92 -0.50
N THR A 66 7.08 11.94 -0.51
CA THR A 66 7.75 12.41 0.70
C THR A 66 7.15 13.72 1.14
N LYS A 67 6.86 13.86 2.42
CA LYS A 67 6.30 15.07 3.00
C LYS A 67 6.93 15.33 4.37
N GLU A 68 6.76 16.54 4.87
CA GLU A 68 7.17 16.86 6.22
C GLU A 68 6.30 16.09 7.21
N ASN A 69 6.89 15.71 8.36
CA ASN A 69 6.16 14.98 9.37
C ASN A 69 4.91 15.74 9.82
N GLY A 70 3.77 15.14 9.65
CA GLY A 70 2.48 15.71 10.03
C GLY A 70 1.59 14.73 10.76
N GLY A 71 2.12 13.52 11.04
CA GLY A 71 1.39 12.48 11.72
C GLY A 71 0.68 11.51 10.80
N HIS A 72 0.21 10.41 11.38
CA HIS A 72 -0.39 9.29 10.65
C HIS A 72 -1.59 9.72 9.78
N GLY A 73 -2.51 10.51 10.35
CA GLY A 73 -3.67 10.97 9.61
C GLY A 73 -3.32 11.86 8.43
N SER A 74 -2.27 12.68 8.59
CA SER A 74 -1.79 13.54 7.50
C SER A 74 -1.25 12.68 6.34
N GLY A 75 -0.53 11.60 6.67
CA GLY A 75 -0.04 10.68 5.65
C GLY A 75 -1.16 10.00 4.89
N ILE A 76 -2.20 9.56 5.60
CA ILE A 76 -3.36 8.94 4.97
C ILE A 76 -4.07 9.93 4.04
N ASN A 77 -4.30 11.16 4.49
CA ASN A 77 -4.96 12.17 3.67
C ASN A 77 -4.16 12.48 2.41
N CYS A 78 -2.85 12.60 2.55
CA CYS A 78 -1.97 12.81 1.41
C CYS A 78 -2.09 11.67 0.39
N GLY A 79 -2.10 10.44 0.89
CA GLY A 79 -2.25 9.26 0.03
C GLY A 79 -3.58 9.24 -0.70
N ILE A 80 -4.66 9.57 -0.01
CA ILE A 80 -5.99 9.60 -0.63
C ILE A 80 -6.06 10.64 -1.74
N GLU A 81 -5.50 11.82 -1.51
CA GLU A 81 -5.49 12.88 -2.53
C GLU A 81 -4.70 12.51 -3.78
N CYS A 82 -3.69 11.67 -3.63
CA CYS A 82 -2.82 11.28 -4.73
C CYS A 82 -3.18 9.93 -5.34
N ALA A 83 -4.15 9.21 -4.79
CA ALA A 83 -4.52 7.88 -5.24
C ALA A 83 -5.07 7.90 -6.67
N LEU A 84 -4.60 6.97 -7.49
CA LEU A 84 -5.04 6.80 -8.87
C LEU A 84 -6.04 5.66 -9.03
N GLY A 85 -6.16 4.81 -8.02
CA GLY A 85 -7.05 3.67 -8.08
C GLY A 85 -8.51 4.05 -7.90
N THR A 86 -9.40 3.22 -8.43
CA THR A 86 -10.84 3.37 -8.25
C THR A 86 -11.22 3.21 -6.78
N TYR A 87 -10.53 2.31 -6.11
CA TYR A 87 -10.71 2.08 -4.67
C TYR A 87 -9.40 2.35 -3.95
N PHE A 88 -9.46 2.58 -2.66
CA PHE A 88 -8.23 2.70 -1.87
C PHE A 88 -8.36 1.91 -0.57
N LYS A 89 -7.22 1.55 0.00
CA LYS A 89 -7.12 0.87 1.28
C LYS A 89 -5.84 1.32 1.96
N VAL A 90 -5.89 1.44 3.28
CA VAL A 90 -4.72 1.79 4.08
C VAL A 90 -4.15 0.54 4.70
N VAL A 91 -2.84 0.32 4.53
CA VAL A 91 -2.10 -0.75 5.19
C VAL A 91 -0.89 -0.10 5.84
N ASP A 92 -0.80 -0.15 7.15
CA ASP A 92 0.32 0.46 7.87
C ASP A 92 1.64 -0.23 7.52
N ALA A 93 2.74 0.51 7.63
CA ALA A 93 4.05 0.03 7.19
C ALA A 93 4.57 -1.18 7.99
N ASP A 94 4.04 -1.42 9.18
CA ASP A 94 4.40 -2.57 10.00
C ASP A 94 3.46 -3.77 9.82
N ASP A 95 2.53 -3.67 8.89
CA ASP A 95 1.62 -4.76 8.55
C ASP A 95 1.96 -5.31 7.16
N TRP A 96 1.38 -6.43 6.79
CA TRP A 96 1.48 -6.97 5.44
C TRP A 96 0.20 -7.71 5.09
N VAL A 97 0.04 -8.05 3.81
CA VAL A 97 -1.17 -8.72 3.34
C VAL A 97 -0.90 -10.19 3.08
N GLY A 98 -1.92 -11.02 3.26
CA GLY A 98 -1.88 -12.41 2.81
C GLY A 98 -2.14 -12.46 1.32
N LYS A 99 -1.30 -13.19 0.59
CA LYS A 99 -1.37 -13.21 -0.86
C LYS A 99 -2.75 -13.62 -1.39
N GLU A 100 -3.28 -14.73 -0.92
CA GLU A 100 -4.56 -15.26 -1.43
C GLU A 100 -5.72 -14.31 -1.13
N ALA A 101 -5.76 -13.77 0.08
CA ALA A 101 -6.82 -12.84 0.46
C ALA A 101 -6.74 -11.56 -0.35
N PHE A 102 -5.54 -11.08 -0.62
CA PHE A 102 -5.34 -9.86 -1.37
C PHE A 102 -5.72 -10.05 -2.85
N VAL A 103 -5.32 -11.17 -3.45
CA VAL A 103 -5.71 -11.50 -4.82
C VAL A 103 -7.23 -11.56 -4.94
N SER A 104 -7.88 -12.22 -3.99
CA SER A 104 -9.34 -12.33 -3.96
C SER A 104 -10.00 -10.95 -3.86
N LEU A 105 -9.46 -10.07 -3.02
CA LEU A 105 -9.97 -8.71 -2.88
C LEU A 105 -9.89 -7.95 -4.21
N VAL A 106 -8.74 -7.96 -4.86
CA VAL A 106 -8.56 -7.22 -6.10
C VAL A 106 -9.48 -7.76 -7.19
N ARG A 107 -9.62 -9.09 -7.28
CA ARG A 107 -10.55 -9.70 -8.24
C ARG A 107 -12.00 -9.27 -8.00
N THR A 108 -12.40 -9.19 -6.73
CA THR A 108 -13.74 -8.73 -6.38
C THR A 108 -13.93 -7.28 -6.80
N LEU A 109 -12.94 -6.43 -6.56
CA LEU A 109 -13.00 -5.02 -6.93
C LEU A 109 -13.10 -4.82 -8.44
N LYS A 110 -12.45 -5.67 -9.22
CA LYS A 110 -12.48 -5.57 -10.69
C LYS A 110 -13.88 -5.75 -11.26
N THR A 111 -14.71 -6.50 -10.58
CA THR A 111 -16.05 -6.82 -11.06
C THR A 111 -17.16 -6.08 -10.30
N SER A 112 -16.80 -5.24 -9.35
CA SER A 112 -17.75 -4.55 -8.49
C SER A 112 -18.19 -3.22 -9.08
N ASP A 113 -19.49 -2.93 -8.97
CA ASP A 113 -20.06 -1.63 -9.33
C ASP A 113 -20.31 -0.78 -8.07
N ALA A 114 -19.97 -1.31 -6.90
CA ALA A 114 -20.24 -0.62 -5.65
C ALA A 114 -19.28 0.57 -5.47
N ASP A 115 -19.78 1.65 -4.84
CA ASP A 115 -18.93 2.77 -4.50
C ASP A 115 -17.95 2.42 -3.37
N VAL A 116 -18.39 1.53 -2.48
CA VAL A 116 -17.58 1.07 -1.36
C VAL A 116 -17.73 -0.44 -1.28
N VAL A 117 -16.60 -1.14 -1.22
CA VAL A 117 -16.60 -2.57 -1.00
C VAL A 117 -16.13 -2.83 0.42
N TYR A 118 -17.04 -3.33 1.24
CA TYR A 118 -16.69 -3.76 2.58
C TYR A 118 -16.17 -5.18 2.49
N SER A 119 -14.89 -5.33 2.80
CA SER A 119 -14.21 -6.61 2.75
C SER A 119 -14.25 -7.25 4.13
N GLY A 120 -14.71 -8.49 4.21
CA GLY A 120 -14.58 -9.28 5.41
C GLY A 120 -13.20 -9.86 5.58
N PHE A 121 -12.28 -9.53 4.71
CA PHE A 121 -10.91 -10.03 4.78
C PHE A 121 -10.21 -9.46 5.98
N LEU A 122 -9.49 -10.34 6.63
CA LEU A 122 -8.63 -9.96 7.72
C LEU A 122 -7.22 -9.83 7.19
N TRP A 123 -6.52 -8.83 7.68
CA TRP A 123 -5.15 -8.64 7.29
C TRP A 123 -4.27 -9.55 8.12
N THR A 124 -3.22 -10.05 7.51
CA THR A 124 -2.22 -10.81 8.22
C THR A 124 -1.29 -9.83 8.91
N TYR A 125 -1.14 -9.98 10.21
CA TYR A 125 -0.24 -9.15 10.99
C TYR A 125 1.06 -9.90 11.28
N ASP A 126 2.01 -9.20 11.84
CA ASP A 126 3.33 -9.77 12.15
C ASP A 126 3.26 -10.94 13.13
N ASN A 127 2.20 -11.05 13.90
CA ASN A 127 1.98 -12.17 14.81
C ASN A 127 1.30 -13.37 14.13
N GLY A 128 1.02 -13.27 12.84
CA GLY A 128 0.40 -14.35 12.09
C GLY A 128 -1.10 -14.45 12.22
N GLU A 129 -1.74 -13.56 12.95
CA GLU A 129 -3.21 -13.55 13.05
C GLU A 129 -3.82 -12.88 11.83
N THR A 130 -4.95 -13.36 11.44
CA THR A 130 -5.70 -12.81 10.34
C THR A 130 -7.02 -12.24 10.80
#